data_5e379f76b6bd77000d7d41a0f537d2f2
#
_entry.id   5e379f76b6bd77000d7d41a0f537d2f2
#
_cell.length_a   1.000
_cell.length_b   1.000
_cell.length_c   1.000
_cell.angle_alpha   90.00
_cell.angle_beta   90.00
_cell.angle_gamma   90.00
#
_symmetry.space_group_name_H-M   'P 1'
#
loop_
_entity.id
_entity.type
_entity.pdbx_description
1 polymer ?
#
loop_
_entity_poly.entity_id
_entity_poly.type
_entity_poly.pdbx_seq_one_letter_code
_entity_poly.pdbx_strand_id
1 'polypeptide(L)' 'MDSFEKLVQMFREFPGIGPRQARRFAFFVVSLNYSFAHDLLKTLNNAKETV' A
#
# COMPACT_ATOMS: atom_id res chain seq x y z
N MET A 1 3.04 5.03 16.50
CA MET A 1 3.51 5.10 15.11
C MET A 1 2.42 5.72 14.27
N ASP A 2 2.73 6.71 13.45
CA ASP A 2 1.71 7.32 12.63
C ASP A 2 1.35 6.43 11.43
N SER A 3 0.27 6.81 10.75
CA SER A 3 -0.25 5.98 9.67
C SER A 3 0.72 5.84 8.51
N PHE A 4 1.49 6.88 8.23
CA PHE A 4 2.46 6.82 7.14
C PHE A 4 3.57 5.81 7.45
N GLU A 5 4.11 5.87 8.67
CA GLU A 5 5.16 4.93 9.07
C GLU A 5 4.63 3.49 9.11
N LYS A 6 3.38 3.32 9.53
CA LYS A 6 2.77 2.00 9.49
C LYS A 6 2.67 1.48 8.05
N LEU A 7 2.31 2.36 7.12
CA LEU A 7 2.22 1.98 5.71
C LEU A 7 3.60 1.55 5.19
N VAL A 8 4.65 2.29 5.55
CA VAL A 8 6.02 1.92 5.18
C VAL A 8 6.35 0.51 5.68
N GLN A 9 6.03 0.23 6.95
CA GLN A 9 6.30 -1.08 7.52
C GLN A 9 5.55 -2.19 6.78
N MET A 10 4.32 -1.93 6.38
CA MET A 10 3.55 -2.92 5.64
C MET A 10 4.17 -3.21 4.28
N PHE A 11 4.65 -2.18 3.59
CA PHE A 11 5.32 -2.40 2.30
C PHE A 11 6.64 -3.14 2.44
N ARG A 12 7.30 -3.01 3.59
CA ARG A 12 8.55 -3.75 3.81
C ARG A 12 8.33 -5.25 3.88
N GLU A 13 7.11 -5.70 4.12
CA GLU A 13 6.81 -7.13 4.14
C GLU A 13 6.63 -7.71 2.73
N PHE A 14 6.59 -6.86 1.72
CA PHE A 14 6.46 -7.32 0.34
C PHE A 14 7.77 -7.98 -0.09
N PRO A 15 7.71 -9.12 -0.80
CA PRO A 15 8.93 -9.79 -1.24
C PRO A 15 9.72 -8.90 -2.21
N GLY A 16 11.03 -8.80 -1.94
CA GLY A 16 11.91 -8.02 -2.80
C GLY A 16 11.90 -6.53 -2.57
N ILE A 17 11.17 -6.04 -1.57
CA ILE A 17 11.09 -4.60 -1.29
C ILE A 17 11.90 -4.28 -0.04
N GLY A 18 12.98 -3.49 -0.21
CA GLY A 18 13.79 -3.03 0.91
C GLY A 18 13.23 -1.75 1.52
N PRO A 19 13.88 -1.24 2.59
CA PRO A 19 13.37 -0.07 3.32
C PRO A 19 13.20 1.18 2.45
N ARG A 20 14.13 1.43 1.53
CA ARG A 20 14.05 2.62 0.67
C ARG A 20 12.87 2.53 -0.28
N GLN A 21 12.69 1.35 -0.88
CA GLN A 21 11.61 1.14 -1.81
C GLN A 21 10.26 1.18 -1.11
N ALA A 22 10.18 0.62 0.10
CA ALA A 22 8.96 0.67 0.87
C ALA A 22 8.51 2.10 1.13
N ARG A 23 9.46 2.98 1.46
CA ARG A 23 9.12 4.39 1.70
C ARG A 23 8.68 5.09 0.43
N ARG A 24 9.31 4.76 -0.69
CA ARG A 24 8.92 5.34 -1.98
C ARG A 24 7.50 4.89 -2.38
N PHE A 25 7.18 3.63 -2.16
CA PHE A 25 5.83 3.13 -2.42
C PHE A 25 4.81 3.80 -1.52
N ALA A 26 5.16 4.02 -0.24
CA ALA A 26 4.25 4.69 0.68
C ALA A 26 3.94 6.11 0.21
N PHE A 27 4.97 6.85 -0.22
CA PHE A 27 4.76 8.19 -0.78
C PHE A 27 3.88 8.16 -2.01
N PHE A 28 4.11 7.20 -2.88
CA PHE A 28 3.31 7.06 -4.09
C PHE A 28 1.84 6.80 -3.74
N VAL A 29 1.61 5.88 -2.83
CA VAL A 29 0.24 5.47 -2.49
C VAL A 29 -0.54 6.60 -1.82
N VAL A 30 0.10 7.36 -0.92
CA VAL A 30 -0.61 8.46 -0.27
C VAL A 30 -0.86 9.62 -1.21
N SER A 31 -0.19 9.66 -2.37
CA SER A 31 -0.43 10.70 -3.37
C SER A 31 -1.52 10.32 -4.36
N LEU A 32 -2.05 9.11 -4.29
CA LEU A 32 -3.17 8.70 -5.16
C LEU A 32 -4.42 9.50 -4.80
N ASN A 33 -5.25 9.79 -5.81
CA ASN A 33 -6.52 10.43 -5.50
C ASN A 33 -7.44 9.43 -4.78
N TYR A 34 -8.43 9.98 -4.06
CA TYR A 34 -9.30 9.16 -3.23
C TYR A 34 -10.09 8.13 -4.04
N SER A 35 -10.51 8.50 -5.23
CA SER A 35 -11.29 7.59 -6.06
C SER A 35 -10.49 6.35 -6.43
N PHE A 36 -9.26 6.54 -6.88
CA PHE A 36 -8.41 5.41 -7.24
C PHE A 36 -8.02 4.60 -6.02
N ALA A 37 -7.71 5.26 -4.90
CA ALA A 37 -7.37 4.55 -3.67
C ALA A 37 -8.54 3.69 -3.20
N HIS A 38 -9.76 4.21 -3.29
CA HIS A 38 -10.95 3.46 -2.92
C HIS A 38 -11.12 2.23 -3.81
N ASP A 39 -10.96 2.40 -5.13
CA ASP A 39 -11.08 1.29 -6.07
C ASP A 39 -10.01 0.24 -5.82
N LEU A 40 -8.79 0.66 -5.50
CA LEU A 40 -7.71 -0.26 -5.21
C LEU A 40 -8.03 -1.13 -4.01
N LEU A 41 -8.51 -0.52 -2.93
CA LEU A 41 -8.88 -1.27 -1.72
C LEU A 41 -10.03 -2.23 -1.99
N LYS A 42 -11.02 -1.77 -2.73
CA LYS A 42 -12.18 -2.61 -3.05
C LYS A 42 -11.76 -3.78 -3.92
N THR A 43 -10.93 -3.53 -4.92
CA THR A 43 -10.45 -4.58 -5.82
C THR A 43 -9.60 -5.60 -5.06
N LEU A 44 -8.76 -5.13 -4.15
CA LEU A 44 -7.95 -6.01 -3.34
C LEU A 44 -8.83 -6.94 -2.49
N ASN A 45 -9.85 -6.39 -1.85
CA ASN A 45 -10.76 -7.20 -1.04
C ASN A 45 -11.47 -8.26 -1.89
N ASN A 46 -11.92 -7.86 -3.08
CA ASN A 46 -12.61 -8.80 -3.97
C ASN A 46 -11.66 -9.90 -4.45
N ALA A 47 -10.43 -9.55 -4.78
CA ALA A 47 -9.44 -10.51 -5.24
C ALA A 47 -9.14 -11.56 -4.17
N LYS A 48 -9.08 -11.12 -2.90
CA LYS A 48 -8.81 -12.05 -1.80
C LYS A 48 -9.94 -13.07 -1.64
N GLU A 49 -11.16 -12.69 -1.95
CA GLU A 49 -12.30 -13.59 -1.82
C GLU A 49 -12.42 -14.56 -2.98
N THR A 50 -11.87 -14.22 -4.13
CA THR A 50 -12.02 -15.03 -5.34
C THR A 50 -10.80 -15.90 -5.64
N VAL A 51 -9.70 -15.72 -4.94
CA VAL A 51 -8.47 -16.49 -5.16
C VAL A 51 -8.27 -17.57 -4.12
#